data_9030af2c00137f2c2f103d643af15345
#
_entry.id   9030af2c00137f2c2f103d643af15345
#
_cell.length_a   1.000
_cell.length_b   1.000
_cell.length_c   1.000
_cell.angle_alpha   90.00
_cell.angle_beta   90.00
_cell.angle_gamma   90.00
#
_symmetry.space_group_name_H-M   'P 1'
#
loop_
_entity.id
_entity.type
_entity.pdbx_description
1 polymer ?
#
loop_
_entity_poly.entity_id
_entity_poly.type
_entity_poly.pdbx_seq_one_letter_code
_entity_poly.pdbx_strand_id
1 'polypeptide(L)'
;MLATDHSRSRKRQLLLLLIFVLCAAALLLWLHHRAGLSPYAGQPSGQFLCTADADRYPLDTDQITLRVSNVGDYEGELDKPRLEVQKNGAWYFVPPTDQTGETANLLYVSPGTSAAFDFSLTPYRAKLASGHYRAVFGLHGSREFFSWEFWLEAPA
;
A
#
# COMPACT_ATOMS: atom_id res chain seq x y z
N MET A 1 -55.02 33.75 -8.25
CA MET A 1 -53.63 34.11 -8.42
C MET A 1 -52.77 33.35 -7.40
N LEU A 2 -52.69 31.98 -7.48
CA LEU A 2 -52.05 31.12 -6.46
C LEU A 2 -51.29 29.90 -7.07
N ALA A 3 -50.99 29.94 -8.39
CA ALA A 3 -50.39 28.75 -9.05
C ALA A 3 -48.84 28.80 -9.19
N THR A 4 -48.19 29.90 -8.84
CA THR A 4 -46.74 30.12 -9.10
C THR A 4 -45.81 29.65 -7.98
N ASP A 5 -46.31 29.40 -6.78
CA ASP A 5 -45.49 29.10 -5.60
C ASP A 5 -45.09 27.60 -5.51
N HIS A 6 -45.96 26.72 -5.94
CA HIS A 6 -45.71 25.25 -5.94
C HIS A 6 -44.61 24.82 -6.92
N SER A 7 -44.46 25.50 -8.05
CA SER A 7 -43.42 25.21 -9.05
C SER A 7 -42.03 25.58 -8.55
N ARG A 8 -41.90 26.71 -7.85
CA ARG A 8 -40.63 27.17 -7.25
C ARG A 8 -40.15 26.24 -6.12
N SER A 9 -41.08 25.76 -5.29
CA SER A 9 -40.79 24.82 -4.21
C SER A 9 -40.26 23.51 -4.75
N ARG A 10 -40.91 22.90 -5.77
CA ARG A 10 -40.45 21.65 -6.40
C ARG A 10 -39.08 21.78 -7.06
N LYS A 11 -38.79 22.87 -7.74
CA LYS A 11 -37.46 23.13 -8.34
C LYS A 11 -36.36 23.25 -7.28
N ARG A 12 -36.63 23.91 -6.14
CA ARG A 12 -35.68 23.96 -5.02
C ARG A 12 -35.45 22.59 -4.38
N GLN A 13 -36.48 21.77 -4.21
CA GLN A 13 -36.36 20.44 -3.68
C GLN A 13 -35.54 19.53 -4.61
N LEU A 14 -35.78 19.61 -5.93
CA LEU A 14 -35.01 18.88 -6.93
C LEU A 14 -33.53 19.30 -6.95
N LEU A 15 -33.26 20.61 -6.82
CA LEU A 15 -31.88 21.12 -6.75
C LEU A 15 -31.16 20.63 -5.50
N LEU A 16 -31.80 20.66 -4.34
CA LEU A 16 -31.25 20.15 -3.08
C LEU A 16 -30.97 18.65 -3.14
N LEU A 17 -31.89 17.87 -3.73
CA LEU A 17 -31.69 16.45 -3.95
C LEU A 17 -30.49 16.16 -4.85
N LEU A 18 -30.36 16.93 -5.95
CA LEU A 18 -29.22 16.80 -6.87
C LEU A 18 -27.89 17.10 -6.16
N ILE A 19 -27.82 18.19 -5.39
CA ILE A 19 -26.63 18.56 -4.61
C ILE A 19 -26.28 17.44 -3.61
N PHE A 20 -27.29 16.91 -2.90
CA PHE A 20 -27.07 15.81 -1.95
C PHE A 20 -26.50 14.56 -2.62
N VAL A 21 -27.05 14.16 -3.78
CA VAL A 21 -26.56 13.01 -4.55
C VAL A 21 -25.12 13.23 -5.02
N LEU A 22 -24.79 14.43 -5.53
CA LEU A 22 -23.43 14.77 -5.95
C LEU A 22 -22.45 14.76 -4.77
N CYS A 23 -22.82 15.28 -3.62
CA CYS A 23 -21.99 15.24 -2.42
C CYS A 23 -21.79 13.83 -1.91
N ALA A 24 -22.84 13.01 -1.91
CA ALA A 24 -22.75 11.59 -1.52
C ALA A 24 -21.84 10.80 -2.48
N ALA A 25 -21.97 11.01 -3.79
CA ALA A 25 -21.10 10.39 -4.80
C ALA A 25 -19.65 10.83 -4.62
N ALA A 26 -19.38 12.12 -4.41
CA ALA A 26 -18.05 12.65 -4.17
C ALA A 26 -17.43 12.06 -2.88
N LEU A 27 -18.22 11.93 -1.81
CA LEU A 27 -17.79 11.31 -0.56
C LEU A 27 -17.45 9.83 -0.75
N LEU A 28 -18.30 9.08 -1.47
CA LEU A 28 -18.04 7.66 -1.77
C LEU A 28 -16.78 7.48 -2.61
N LEU A 29 -16.56 8.32 -3.63
CA LEU A 29 -15.33 8.30 -4.42
C LEU A 29 -14.10 8.63 -3.58
N TRP A 30 -14.20 9.60 -2.66
CA TRP A 30 -13.12 9.96 -1.76
C TRP A 30 -12.79 8.84 -0.76
N LEU A 31 -13.82 8.19 -0.19
CA LEU A 31 -13.65 7.02 0.70
C LEU A 31 -13.03 5.84 -0.06
N HIS A 32 -13.48 5.59 -1.29
CA HIS A 32 -12.93 4.53 -2.13
C HIS A 32 -11.46 4.81 -2.51
N HIS A 33 -11.12 6.05 -2.81
CA HIS A 33 -9.74 6.45 -3.10
C HIS A 33 -8.82 6.29 -1.87
N ARG A 34 -9.33 6.55 -0.66
CA ARG A 34 -8.59 6.33 0.59
C ARG A 34 -8.51 4.86 1.00
N ALA A 35 -9.45 4.02 0.57
CA ALA A 35 -9.41 2.60 0.82
C ALA A 35 -8.22 1.98 0.08
N GLY A 36 -7.19 1.58 0.80
CA GLY A 36 -5.98 0.99 0.24
C GLY A 36 -4.76 1.91 0.19
N LEU A 37 -4.88 3.19 0.56
CA LEU A 37 -3.69 4.02 0.79
C LEU A 37 -2.81 3.39 1.86
N SER A 38 -1.50 3.43 1.63
CA SER A 38 -0.52 2.97 2.59
C SER A 38 -0.68 3.69 3.94
N PRO A 39 -0.68 2.98 5.06
CA PRO A 39 -0.58 3.60 6.37
C PRO A 39 0.83 4.15 6.66
N TYR A 40 1.81 3.74 5.85
CA TYR A 40 3.21 4.12 5.99
C TYR A 40 3.48 5.39 5.20
N ALA A 41 3.21 6.53 5.84
CA ALA A 41 3.49 7.86 5.31
C ALA A 41 4.61 8.51 6.13
N GLY A 42 5.46 9.31 5.48
CA GLY A 42 6.55 10.01 6.13
C GLY A 42 7.92 9.46 5.75
N GLN A 43 8.92 9.70 6.60
CA GLN A 43 10.29 9.23 6.36
C GLN A 43 10.48 7.82 6.90
N PRO A 44 11.10 6.91 6.13
CA PRO A 44 11.48 5.60 6.62
C PRO A 44 12.44 5.71 7.81
N SER A 45 12.39 4.72 8.70
CA SER A 45 13.36 4.57 9.78
C SER A 45 14.77 4.39 9.19
N GLY A 46 15.75 5.15 9.67
CA GLY A 46 17.15 5.00 9.29
C GLY A 46 17.86 3.83 9.96
N GLN A 47 17.17 3.10 10.83
CA GLN A 47 17.75 1.96 11.56
C GLN A 47 18.01 0.75 10.68
N PHE A 48 17.18 0.55 9.64
CA PHE A 48 17.27 -0.61 8.77
C PHE A 48 17.56 -0.20 7.34
N LEU A 49 18.43 -0.96 6.69
CA LEU A 49 18.68 -0.90 5.26
C LEU A 49 18.15 -2.18 4.60
N CYS A 50 17.44 -2.02 3.50
CA CYS A 50 16.98 -3.13 2.70
C CYS A 50 17.59 -3.04 1.30
N THR A 51 18.16 -4.13 0.82
CA THR A 51 18.75 -4.25 -0.51
C THR A 51 18.32 -5.55 -1.18
N ALA A 52 18.43 -5.61 -2.50
CA ALA A 52 18.27 -6.81 -3.30
C ALA A 52 19.34 -6.87 -4.38
N ASP A 53 19.33 -7.90 -5.20
CA ASP A 53 20.27 -8.13 -6.31
C ASP A 53 20.00 -7.22 -7.51
N ALA A 54 18.75 -6.76 -7.68
CA ALA A 54 18.34 -5.86 -8.75
C ALA A 54 17.23 -4.92 -8.26
N ASP A 55 16.93 -3.86 -9.01
CA ASP A 55 15.82 -2.95 -8.80
C ASP A 55 14.70 -3.11 -9.85
N ARG A 56 14.91 -4.00 -10.83
CA ARG A 56 13.96 -4.30 -11.92
C ARG A 56 13.83 -5.80 -12.10
N TYR A 57 12.61 -6.27 -12.17
CA TYR A 57 12.29 -7.70 -12.31
C TYR A 57 11.21 -7.90 -13.37
N PRO A 58 11.25 -9.05 -14.08
CA PRO A 58 10.13 -9.48 -14.92
C PRO A 58 8.83 -9.61 -14.13
N LEU A 59 7.70 -9.34 -14.76
CA LEU A 59 6.37 -9.39 -14.13
C LEU A 59 6.01 -10.82 -13.64
N ASP A 60 6.63 -11.85 -14.20
CA ASP A 60 6.45 -13.26 -13.84
C ASP A 60 7.41 -13.74 -12.74
N THR A 61 8.22 -12.86 -12.15
CA THR A 61 9.07 -13.19 -10.99
C THR A 61 8.22 -13.71 -9.84
N ASP A 62 8.58 -14.88 -9.30
CA ASP A 62 7.86 -15.50 -8.18
C ASP A 62 8.34 -14.99 -6.83
N GLN A 63 9.63 -14.67 -6.72
CA GLN A 63 10.28 -14.36 -5.45
C GLN A 63 11.48 -13.42 -5.66
N ILE A 64 11.67 -12.53 -4.69
CA ILE A 64 12.82 -11.62 -4.62
C ILE A 64 13.50 -11.85 -3.27
N THR A 65 14.82 -12.12 -3.28
CA THR A 65 15.58 -12.22 -2.04
C THR A 65 16.02 -10.83 -1.58
N LEU A 66 15.47 -10.39 -0.46
CA LEU A 66 15.79 -9.14 0.21
C LEU A 66 16.82 -9.39 1.31
N ARG A 67 17.80 -8.51 1.43
CA ARG A 67 18.75 -8.47 2.55
C ARG A 67 18.40 -7.28 3.43
N VAL A 68 18.02 -7.55 4.67
CA VAL A 68 17.73 -6.55 5.68
C VAL A 68 18.92 -6.45 6.64
N SER A 69 19.47 -5.26 6.81
CA SER A 69 20.59 -4.97 7.70
C SER A 69 20.15 -4.00 8.78
N ASN A 70 20.37 -4.33 10.04
CA ASN A 70 20.14 -3.44 11.16
C ASN A 70 21.42 -2.62 11.41
N VAL A 71 21.38 -1.34 11.06
CA VAL A 71 22.49 -0.39 11.26
C VAL A 71 22.30 0.48 12.50
N GLY A 72 21.21 0.28 13.24
CA GLY A 72 20.92 0.94 14.52
C GLY A 72 21.54 0.22 15.72
N ASP A 73 21.16 0.64 16.89
CA ASP A 73 21.73 0.22 18.18
C ASP A 73 20.78 -0.66 19.03
N TYR A 74 19.56 -0.91 18.56
CA TYR A 74 18.58 -1.79 19.24
C TYR A 74 18.07 -2.90 18.31
N GLU A 75 17.61 -4.00 18.90
CA GLU A 75 17.07 -5.14 18.17
C GLU A 75 15.76 -4.75 17.46
N GLY A 76 15.63 -5.18 16.22
CA GLY A 76 14.42 -4.95 15.41
C GLY A 76 13.55 -6.17 15.31
N GLU A 77 12.32 -6.03 15.74
CA GLU A 77 11.24 -6.97 15.52
C GLU A 77 10.40 -6.46 14.34
N LEU A 78 10.48 -7.14 13.21
CA LEU A 78 9.90 -6.68 11.96
C LEU A 78 8.66 -7.50 11.62
N ASP A 79 7.59 -6.80 11.27
CA ASP A 79 6.41 -7.42 10.69
C ASP A 79 6.74 -7.99 9.29
N LYS A 80 5.98 -8.99 8.86
CA LYS A 80 6.06 -9.50 7.50
C LYS A 80 5.89 -8.37 6.49
N PRO A 81 6.77 -8.28 5.46
CA PRO A 81 6.67 -7.20 4.50
C PRO A 81 5.38 -7.26 3.70
N ARG A 82 4.86 -6.08 3.38
CA ARG A 82 3.67 -5.88 2.55
C ARG A 82 4.08 -5.34 1.19
N LEU A 83 3.36 -5.76 0.16
CA LEU A 83 3.52 -5.21 -1.17
C LEU A 83 2.67 -3.95 -1.33
N GLU A 84 3.28 -2.89 -1.84
CA GLU A 84 2.59 -1.67 -2.22
C GLU A 84 2.96 -1.26 -3.65
N VAL A 85 2.04 -0.59 -4.32
CA VAL A 85 2.21 -0.06 -5.67
C VAL A 85 2.07 1.45 -5.66
N GLN A 86 2.92 2.15 -6.41
CA GLN A 86 2.81 3.58 -6.58
C GLN A 86 1.80 3.91 -7.70
N LYS A 87 0.83 4.77 -7.38
CA LYS A 87 -0.15 5.30 -8.35
C LYS A 87 -0.32 6.80 -8.10
N ASN A 88 -0.12 7.61 -9.14
CA ASN A 88 -0.27 9.07 -9.07
C ASN A 88 0.52 9.70 -7.90
N GLY A 89 1.74 9.23 -7.65
CA GLY A 89 2.61 9.71 -6.58
C GLY A 89 2.27 9.25 -5.17
N ALA A 90 1.27 8.40 -4.99
CA ALA A 90 0.88 7.82 -3.70
C ALA A 90 1.06 6.30 -3.69
N TRP A 91 1.32 5.74 -2.50
CA TRP A 91 1.49 4.31 -2.29
C TRP A 91 0.17 3.66 -1.87
N TYR A 92 -0.15 2.53 -2.49
CA TYR A 92 -1.35 1.75 -2.24
C TYR A 92 -1.00 0.31 -1.90
N PHE A 93 -1.61 -0.21 -0.86
CA PHE A 93 -1.48 -1.61 -0.48
C PHE A 93 -2.03 -2.53 -1.58
N VAL A 94 -1.26 -3.55 -1.94
CA VAL A 94 -1.70 -4.64 -2.82
C VAL A 94 -2.06 -5.82 -1.93
N PRO A 95 -3.36 -6.12 -1.72
CA PRO A 95 -3.75 -7.26 -0.89
C PRO A 95 -3.41 -8.58 -1.59
N PRO A 96 -2.87 -9.58 -0.88
CA PRO A 96 -2.66 -10.91 -1.45
C PRO A 96 -3.99 -11.53 -1.87
N THR A 97 -3.97 -12.44 -2.84
CA THR A 97 -5.15 -13.13 -3.35
C THR A 97 -5.59 -14.24 -2.39
N ASP A 98 -4.62 -14.94 -1.79
CA ASP A 98 -4.86 -15.98 -0.80
C ASP A 98 -4.41 -15.51 0.59
N GLN A 99 -5.37 -15.37 1.48
CA GLN A 99 -5.11 -15.14 2.90
C GLN A 99 -5.08 -16.47 3.67
N THR A 100 -4.49 -17.50 3.10
CA THR A 100 -4.31 -18.77 3.81
C THR A 100 -3.32 -18.53 4.95
N GLY A 101 -3.88 -18.40 6.16
CA GLY A 101 -3.28 -18.59 7.49
C GLY A 101 -1.77 -18.51 7.63
N GLU A 102 -1.15 -17.48 7.08
CA GLU A 102 0.27 -17.27 7.31
C GLU A 102 0.46 -16.89 8.78
N THR A 103 1.03 -17.79 9.56
CA THR A 103 1.60 -17.47 10.87
C THR A 103 2.50 -16.25 10.71
N ALA A 104 2.25 -15.23 11.52
CA ALA A 104 3.10 -14.04 11.59
C ALA A 104 4.48 -14.46 12.12
N ASN A 105 5.36 -14.92 11.24
CA ASN A 105 6.76 -15.10 11.60
C ASN A 105 7.40 -13.72 11.60
N LEU A 106 7.63 -13.19 12.77
CA LEU A 106 8.38 -11.96 12.97
C LEU A 106 9.85 -12.22 12.60
N LEU A 107 10.45 -11.28 11.91
CA LEU A 107 11.88 -11.30 11.60
C LEU A 107 12.63 -10.49 12.64
N TYR A 108 13.56 -11.13 13.33
CA TYR A 108 14.45 -10.48 14.29
C TYR A 108 15.80 -10.20 13.65
N VAL A 109 16.26 -8.94 13.74
CA VAL A 109 17.56 -8.53 13.20
C VAL A 109 18.29 -7.75 14.28
N SER A 110 19.31 -8.38 14.87
CA SER A 110 20.14 -7.76 15.92
C SER A 110 21.03 -6.64 15.37
N PRO A 111 21.41 -5.65 16.20
CA PRO A 111 22.29 -4.57 15.80
C PRO A 111 23.59 -5.07 15.12
N GLY A 112 23.97 -4.41 14.03
CA GLY A 112 25.16 -4.75 13.26
C GLY A 112 25.08 -6.04 12.45
N THR A 113 23.91 -6.70 12.40
CA THR A 113 23.72 -7.95 11.64
C THR A 113 22.82 -7.74 10.41
N SER A 114 22.80 -8.76 9.55
CA SER A 114 21.91 -8.81 8.39
C SER A 114 21.22 -10.16 8.30
N ALA A 115 19.98 -10.16 7.84
CA ALA A 115 19.21 -11.35 7.53
C ALA A 115 18.75 -11.31 6.07
N ALA A 116 18.71 -12.49 5.43
CA ALA A 116 18.07 -12.65 4.13
C ALA A 116 16.60 -13.03 4.34
N PHE A 117 15.75 -12.47 3.49
CA PHE A 117 14.31 -12.70 3.50
C PHE A 117 13.81 -12.92 2.06
N ASP A 118 13.11 -14.01 1.83
CA ASP A 118 12.52 -14.30 0.54
C ASP A 118 11.11 -13.72 0.45
N PHE A 119 10.98 -12.65 -0.31
CA PHE A 119 9.72 -11.96 -0.55
C PHE A 119 8.99 -12.59 -1.72
N SER A 120 7.95 -13.39 -1.44
CA SER A 120 7.15 -14.03 -2.47
C SER A 120 6.18 -13.05 -3.12
N LEU A 121 6.17 -12.99 -4.44
CA LEU A 121 5.21 -12.25 -5.27
C LEU A 121 4.03 -13.13 -5.70
N THR A 122 4.12 -14.45 -5.54
CA THR A 122 3.07 -15.41 -5.92
C THR A 122 1.69 -15.07 -5.36
N PRO A 123 1.53 -14.69 -4.06
CA PRO A 123 0.21 -14.33 -3.52
C PRO A 123 -0.44 -13.11 -4.17
N TYR A 124 0.34 -12.30 -4.88
CA TYR A 124 -0.11 -11.06 -5.52
C TYR A 124 -0.30 -11.20 -7.03
N ARG A 125 0.09 -12.34 -7.63
CA ARG A 125 0.20 -12.58 -9.07
C ARG A 125 -0.98 -12.04 -9.89
N ALA A 126 -2.21 -12.32 -9.47
CA ALA A 126 -3.42 -11.90 -10.19
C ALA A 126 -3.65 -10.37 -10.20
N LYS A 127 -2.89 -9.60 -9.40
CA LYS A 127 -3.04 -8.15 -9.25
C LYS A 127 -1.80 -7.38 -9.71
N LEU A 128 -0.74 -8.08 -10.11
CA LEU A 128 0.47 -7.45 -10.60
C LEU A 128 0.28 -6.92 -12.02
N ALA A 129 0.85 -5.76 -12.27
CA ALA A 129 1.00 -5.13 -13.57
C ALA A 129 2.37 -4.47 -13.63
N SER A 130 2.83 -4.10 -14.83
CA SER A 130 4.05 -3.31 -14.94
C SER A 130 3.91 -2.00 -14.16
N GLY A 131 4.90 -1.67 -13.33
CA GLY A 131 4.82 -0.50 -12.47
C GLY A 131 5.89 -0.43 -11.39
N HIS A 132 5.80 0.62 -10.59
CA HIS A 132 6.70 0.88 -9.47
C HIS A 132 6.08 0.33 -8.18
N TYR A 133 6.83 -0.51 -7.49
CA TYR A 133 6.41 -1.21 -6.29
C TYR A 133 7.38 -0.97 -5.15
N ARG A 134 6.95 -1.28 -3.94
CA ARG A 134 7.83 -1.40 -2.79
C ARG A 134 7.42 -2.55 -1.87
N ALA A 135 8.41 -3.21 -1.28
CA ALA A 135 8.23 -4.06 -0.11
C ALA A 135 8.40 -3.19 1.13
N VAL A 136 7.39 -3.16 2.00
CA VAL A 136 7.38 -2.33 3.22
C VAL A 136 7.40 -3.22 4.45
N PHE A 137 8.36 -2.98 5.33
CA PHE A 137 8.51 -3.63 6.62
C PHE A 137 8.09 -2.65 7.72
N GLY A 138 7.06 -3.01 8.50
CA GLY A 138 6.73 -2.31 9.73
C GLY A 138 7.62 -2.78 10.88
N LEU A 139 7.96 -1.89 11.81
CA LEU A 139 8.54 -2.27 13.09
C LEU A 139 7.40 -2.61 14.04
N HIS A 140 7.42 -3.86 14.56
CA HIS A 140 6.35 -4.37 15.40
C HIS A 140 6.07 -3.47 16.61
N GLY A 141 4.78 -3.20 16.85
CA GLY A 141 4.36 -2.33 17.96
C GLY A 141 4.61 -0.83 17.77
N SER A 142 5.14 -0.39 16.61
CA SER A 142 5.41 1.01 16.33
C SER A 142 4.74 1.48 15.02
N ARG A 143 4.93 2.76 14.69
CA ARG A 143 4.54 3.31 13.37
C ARG A 143 5.74 3.47 12.44
N GLU A 144 6.91 3.07 12.89
CA GLU A 144 8.11 3.13 12.09
C GLU A 144 8.09 2.05 11.02
N PHE A 145 8.71 2.35 9.90
CA PHE A 145 8.82 1.43 8.78
C PHE A 145 10.09 1.72 8.00
N PHE A 146 10.48 0.76 7.17
CA PHE A 146 11.43 0.98 6.08
C PHE A 146 10.93 0.21 4.86
N SER A 147 11.47 0.52 3.68
CA SER A 147 11.03 -0.11 2.45
C SER A 147 12.16 -0.27 1.47
N TRP A 148 11.98 -1.17 0.53
CA TRP A 148 12.81 -1.31 -0.65
C TRP A 148 11.93 -1.20 -1.88
N GLU A 149 12.33 -0.35 -2.84
CA GLU A 149 11.57 -0.01 -4.04
C GLU A 149 12.11 -0.73 -5.26
N PHE A 150 11.23 -1.17 -6.16
CA PHE A 150 11.57 -1.91 -7.37
C PHE A 150 10.53 -1.73 -8.47
N TRP A 151 10.91 -2.11 -9.69
CA TRP A 151 10.03 -2.10 -10.84
C TRP A 151 9.69 -3.52 -11.26
N LEU A 152 8.41 -3.75 -11.60
CA LEU A 152 7.97 -4.93 -12.35
C LEU A 152 7.73 -4.51 -13.79
N GLU A 153 8.29 -5.27 -14.73
CA GLU A 153 8.23 -4.97 -16.17
C GLU A 153 7.60 -6.13 -16.94
N ALA A 154 6.79 -5.80 -17.96
CA ALA A 154 6.31 -6.84 -18.86
C ALA A 154 7.50 -7.53 -19.54
N PRO A 155 7.42 -8.83 -19.80
CA PRO A 155 8.45 -9.50 -20.60
C PRO A 155 8.57 -8.81 -21.97
N ALA A 156 9.80 -8.66 -22.43
CA ALA A 156 10.14 -8.06 -23.71
C ALA A 156 9.62 -8.92 -24.89
#